data_4f39a18eed64de538f44ff6078f304c5
#
_entry.id   4f39a18eed64de538f44ff6078f304c5
#
_cell.length_a   1.000
_cell.length_b   1.000
_cell.length_c   1.000
_cell.angle_alpha   90.00
_cell.angle_beta   90.00
_cell.angle_gamma   90.00
#
_symmetry.space_group_name_H-M   'P 1'
#
loop_
_entity.id
_entity.type
_entity.pdbx_description
1 polymer ?
#
loop_
_entity_poly.entity_id
_entity_poly.type
_entity_poly.pdbx_seq_one_letter_code
_entity_poly.pdbx_strand_id
1 'polypeptide(L)'
;VNTPQLGRLELENGYPTTATAAKLYDELDLQRATQAYLWALPAVGYKALYDAQAKTMGVRNGDVLLYRTLQDKAGMLTPNITTLYAFSFWDLAKQGPLVVEVPAGLTAGGVLDIWQQPITDLGQTGPDKGAGGKYLILPPGGPEVVAPGYRIFRSPSNQVWFGTRGLAPDKAVAEATVRQHRLYGWNERTNPAATGYSEVGGRSWQSAQPADLSYWRLLSDLYANEPVAPRDRMMFGMLSPLGIAPGQPFKPDARQARILSEGAQLGDLMARTIAYDKRTPGATVYPGKHWEYAVLFDLNQESPDKLRVQFDERSSWFYEAIAMSVGMQGRVVGFGQVYLEASKDAKGQWLDGGRSYRMRVPANAPVKQFWSITLYDNLSRGPLITPQGAADLSSRMPDLASNADGSVDVDFGPIRPAGAKNWIQTTPGKGWFAYFRFYGPTEPYFAKIWQLNDITTIQP
;
A
#
# COMPACT_ATOMS: atom_id res chain seq x y z
N VAL A 1 -0.75 -36.25 -26.23
CA VAL A 1 -1.68 -35.11 -25.92
C VAL A 1 -1.16 -33.87 -26.60
N ASN A 2 -2.05 -33.10 -27.17
CA ASN A 2 -1.68 -31.79 -27.77
C ASN A 2 -2.44 -30.68 -27.05
N THR A 3 -1.75 -29.70 -26.55
CA THR A 3 -2.33 -28.54 -25.84
C THR A 3 -1.99 -27.25 -26.58
N PRO A 4 -2.89 -26.25 -26.62
CA PRO A 4 -2.59 -24.97 -27.28
C PRO A 4 -1.35 -24.28 -26.72
N GLN A 5 -1.13 -24.38 -25.42
CA GLN A 5 -0.06 -23.65 -24.71
C GLN A 5 1.28 -24.39 -24.79
N LEU A 6 1.30 -25.72 -24.55
CA LEU A 6 2.52 -26.49 -24.43
C LEU A 6 2.84 -27.31 -25.70
N GLY A 7 1.94 -27.30 -26.71
CA GLY A 7 2.06 -28.09 -27.94
C GLY A 7 1.95 -29.60 -27.68
N ARG A 8 2.74 -30.39 -28.40
CA ARG A 8 2.71 -31.83 -28.32
C ARG A 8 3.42 -32.35 -27.04
N LEU A 9 2.70 -33.16 -26.27
CA LEU A 9 3.17 -33.90 -25.10
C LEU A 9 3.15 -35.40 -25.41
N GLU A 10 4.30 -36.03 -25.37
CA GLU A 10 4.49 -37.42 -25.75
C GLU A 10 4.52 -38.32 -24.54
N LEU A 11 3.87 -39.48 -24.68
CA LEU A 11 3.81 -40.51 -23.67
C LEU A 11 4.29 -41.84 -24.28
N GLU A 12 5.06 -42.59 -23.51
CA GLU A 12 5.45 -43.98 -23.81
C GLU A 12 4.80 -44.92 -22.80
N ASN A 13 3.99 -45.80 -23.24
CA ASN A 13 3.23 -46.75 -22.38
C ASN A 13 2.43 -46.02 -21.26
N GLY A 14 1.94 -44.80 -21.53
CA GLY A 14 1.21 -43.98 -20.56
C GLY A 14 2.08 -43.12 -19.65
N TYR A 15 3.40 -43.21 -19.73
CA TYR A 15 4.34 -42.39 -18.96
C TYR A 15 4.86 -41.20 -19.79
N PRO A 16 5.06 -39.98 -19.20
CA PRO A 16 5.67 -38.89 -19.91
C PRO A 16 7.09 -39.24 -20.36
N THR A 17 7.44 -38.93 -21.61
CA THR A 17 8.85 -38.94 -22.02
C THR A 17 9.66 -37.93 -21.20
N THR A 18 10.99 -38.10 -21.10
CA THR A 18 11.88 -37.18 -20.39
C THR A 18 11.69 -35.73 -20.85
N ALA A 19 11.54 -35.50 -22.16
CA ALA A 19 11.31 -34.15 -22.71
C ALA A 19 9.94 -33.60 -22.31
N THR A 20 8.91 -34.41 -22.30
CA THR A 20 7.56 -34.04 -21.85
C THR A 20 7.57 -33.73 -20.34
N ALA A 21 8.21 -34.54 -19.52
CA ALA A 21 8.32 -34.31 -18.08
C ALA A 21 9.03 -33.00 -17.76
N ALA A 22 10.16 -32.72 -18.42
CA ALA A 22 10.87 -31.45 -18.27
C ALA A 22 9.99 -30.26 -18.59
N LYS A 23 9.27 -30.29 -19.74
CA LYS A 23 8.35 -29.24 -20.17
C LYS A 23 7.21 -29.02 -19.17
N LEU A 24 6.63 -30.10 -18.64
CA LEU A 24 5.55 -30.02 -17.65
C LEU A 24 6.04 -29.49 -16.29
N TYR A 25 7.26 -29.83 -15.88
CA TYR A 25 7.83 -29.25 -14.65
C TYR A 25 8.17 -27.77 -14.80
N ASP A 26 8.66 -27.32 -15.97
CA ASP A 26 8.91 -25.91 -16.22
C ASP A 26 7.61 -25.09 -16.13
N GLU A 27 6.55 -25.57 -16.77
CA GLU A 27 5.24 -24.93 -16.72
C GLU A 27 4.63 -24.93 -15.31
N LEU A 28 4.69 -26.07 -14.60
CA LEU A 28 4.20 -26.18 -13.23
C LEU A 28 4.89 -25.18 -12.29
N ASP A 29 6.21 -25.05 -12.42
CA ASP A 29 7.01 -24.17 -11.59
C ASP A 29 6.78 -22.69 -11.95
N LEU A 30 6.56 -22.37 -13.24
CA LEU A 30 6.18 -21.02 -13.69
C LEU A 30 4.82 -20.61 -13.13
N GLN A 31 3.82 -21.49 -13.18
CA GLN A 31 2.49 -21.22 -12.59
C GLN A 31 2.60 -20.97 -11.08
N ARG A 32 3.39 -21.77 -10.36
CA ARG A 32 3.63 -21.62 -8.92
C ARG A 32 4.32 -20.30 -8.59
N ALA A 33 5.38 -19.95 -9.33
CA ALA A 33 6.05 -18.67 -9.16
C ALA A 33 5.10 -17.49 -9.39
N THR A 34 4.33 -17.50 -10.48
CA THR A 34 3.37 -16.46 -10.81
C THR A 34 2.33 -16.24 -9.71
N GLN A 35 1.73 -17.33 -9.20
CA GLN A 35 0.76 -17.24 -8.10
C GLN A 35 1.41 -16.81 -6.78
N ALA A 36 2.62 -17.28 -6.51
CA ALA A 36 3.36 -16.88 -5.32
C ALA A 36 3.79 -15.41 -5.36
N TYR A 37 4.03 -14.83 -6.53
CA TYR A 37 4.25 -13.38 -6.67
C TYR A 37 3.03 -12.60 -6.16
N LEU A 38 1.83 -12.92 -6.63
CA LEU A 38 0.59 -12.27 -6.17
C LEU A 38 0.38 -12.46 -4.66
N TRP A 39 0.62 -13.67 -4.16
CA TRP A 39 0.50 -13.96 -2.73
C TRP A 39 1.44 -13.11 -1.87
N ALA A 40 2.71 -12.94 -2.27
CA ALA A 40 3.73 -12.32 -1.47
C ALA A 40 3.79 -10.78 -1.59
N LEU A 41 2.96 -10.13 -2.45
CA LEU A 41 2.97 -8.68 -2.68
C LEU A 41 3.01 -7.85 -1.39
N PRO A 42 2.17 -8.11 -0.34
CA PRO A 42 2.23 -7.34 0.89
C PRO A 42 3.58 -7.47 1.60
N ALA A 43 4.09 -8.71 1.72
CA ALA A 43 5.31 -9.03 2.44
C ALA A 43 6.56 -8.48 1.72
N VAL A 44 6.61 -8.60 0.39
CA VAL A 44 7.70 -8.03 -0.41
C VAL A 44 7.62 -6.51 -0.44
N GLY A 45 6.41 -5.92 -0.49
CA GLY A 45 6.21 -4.47 -0.36
C GLY A 45 6.69 -3.94 1.00
N TYR A 46 6.39 -4.64 2.09
CA TYR A 46 6.96 -4.34 3.42
C TYR A 46 8.49 -4.33 3.36
N LYS A 47 9.09 -5.41 2.84
CA LYS A 47 10.55 -5.56 2.78
C LYS A 47 11.23 -4.51 1.88
N ALA A 48 10.60 -4.17 0.76
CA ALA A 48 11.10 -3.12 -0.13
C ALA A 48 11.11 -1.74 0.57
N LEU A 49 10.04 -1.40 1.30
CA LEU A 49 9.97 -0.16 2.08
C LEU A 49 11.01 -0.16 3.23
N TYR A 50 11.13 -1.29 3.96
CA TYR A 50 12.15 -1.45 4.99
C TYR A 50 13.56 -1.24 4.44
N ASP A 51 13.90 -1.89 3.32
CA ASP A 51 15.22 -1.78 2.70
C ASP A 51 15.48 -0.36 2.19
N ALA A 52 14.49 0.31 1.63
CA ALA A 52 14.61 1.71 1.23
C ALA A 52 14.94 2.60 2.44
N GLN A 53 14.25 2.44 3.56
CA GLN A 53 14.51 3.22 4.78
C GLN A 53 15.87 2.84 5.41
N ALA A 54 16.15 1.56 5.59
CA ALA A 54 17.35 1.10 6.29
C ALA A 54 18.62 1.23 5.44
N LYS A 55 18.58 0.79 4.16
CA LYS A 55 19.78 0.71 3.30
C LYS A 55 20.00 1.99 2.50
N THR A 56 18.94 2.57 1.91
CA THR A 56 19.09 3.78 1.07
C THR A 56 19.14 5.06 1.92
N MET A 57 18.30 5.14 2.97
CA MET A 57 18.25 6.32 3.85
C MET A 57 19.18 6.21 5.07
N GLY A 58 19.67 5.00 5.40
CA GLY A 58 20.57 4.76 6.53
C GLY A 58 19.91 4.91 7.89
N VAL A 59 18.58 4.77 7.97
CA VAL A 59 17.82 4.92 9.21
C VAL A 59 17.83 3.61 10.00
N ARG A 60 18.22 3.67 11.27
CA ARG A 60 18.27 2.49 12.15
C ARG A 60 16.87 2.07 12.58
N ASN A 61 16.70 0.80 12.89
CA ASN A 61 15.48 0.29 13.52
C ASN A 61 15.23 1.03 14.84
N GLY A 62 14.00 1.52 15.02
CA GLY A 62 13.61 2.33 16.18
C GLY A 62 13.72 3.85 15.97
N ASP A 63 14.56 4.30 15.03
CA ASP A 63 14.56 5.70 14.59
C ASP A 63 13.44 5.96 13.57
N VAL A 64 12.90 7.15 13.55
CA VAL A 64 11.75 7.57 12.74
C VAL A 64 12.22 8.38 11.54
N LEU A 65 11.77 8.01 10.34
CA LEU A 65 11.96 8.79 9.11
C LEU A 65 10.72 9.60 8.80
N LEU A 66 10.90 10.91 8.57
CA LEU A 66 9.83 11.85 8.22
C LEU A 66 9.75 12.06 6.70
N TYR A 67 8.52 12.01 6.17
CA TYR A 67 8.21 12.27 4.76
C TYR A 67 7.29 13.51 4.69
N ARG A 68 7.87 14.67 4.43
CA ARG A 68 7.22 15.97 4.57
C ARG A 68 6.68 16.54 3.26
N THR A 69 7.45 16.38 2.20
CA THR A 69 7.20 17.01 0.91
C THR A 69 6.72 16.01 -0.14
N LEU A 70 6.23 16.49 -1.26
CA LEU A 70 5.95 15.67 -2.44
C LEU A 70 7.18 14.87 -2.86
N GLN A 71 8.35 15.53 -2.90
CA GLN A 71 9.61 14.89 -3.30
C GLN A 71 10.04 13.79 -2.32
N ASP A 72 9.85 13.99 -1.00
CA ASP A 72 10.13 12.95 -0.01
C ASP A 72 9.28 11.68 -0.22
N LYS A 73 8.09 11.85 -0.78
CA LYS A 73 7.11 10.78 -1.01
C LYS A 73 7.17 10.18 -2.41
N ALA A 74 8.06 10.65 -3.29
CA ALA A 74 8.13 10.25 -4.69
C ALA A 74 8.33 8.73 -4.89
N GLY A 75 9.04 8.07 -3.97
CA GLY A 75 9.28 6.62 -3.98
C GLY A 75 8.26 5.78 -3.23
N MET A 76 7.22 6.38 -2.65
CA MET A 76 6.19 5.69 -1.88
C MET A 76 5.01 5.32 -2.78
N LEU A 77 4.42 4.13 -2.55
CA LEU A 77 3.23 3.69 -3.27
C LEU A 77 2.00 4.48 -2.78
N THR A 78 1.33 5.17 -3.68
CA THR A 78 0.11 5.97 -3.52
C THR A 78 -0.02 6.77 -2.21
N PRO A 79 1.01 7.54 -1.80
CA PRO A 79 0.91 8.33 -0.59
C PRO A 79 -0.12 9.44 -0.76
N ASN A 80 -0.73 9.85 0.34
CA ASN A 80 -1.40 11.13 0.44
C ASN A 80 -0.34 12.25 0.51
N ILE A 81 -0.55 13.34 -0.19
CA ILE A 81 0.41 14.45 -0.23
C ILE A 81 0.07 15.49 0.86
N THR A 82 -1.18 15.59 1.27
CA THR A 82 -1.70 16.61 2.18
C THR A 82 -1.15 16.49 3.61
N THR A 83 -0.85 15.27 4.11
CA THR A 83 -0.43 15.03 5.50
C THR A 83 1.02 14.56 5.60
N LEU A 84 1.71 14.92 6.70
CA LEU A 84 3.03 14.39 7.05
C LEU A 84 2.94 12.90 7.38
N TYR A 85 3.91 12.10 6.91
CA TYR A 85 4.11 10.72 7.34
C TYR A 85 5.39 10.56 8.17
N ALA A 86 5.36 9.60 9.09
CA ALA A 86 6.50 9.19 9.89
C ALA A 86 6.50 7.67 10.03
N PHE A 87 7.62 7.03 9.66
CA PHE A 87 7.76 5.56 9.66
C PHE A 87 8.98 5.13 10.45
N SER A 88 8.85 3.98 11.10
CA SER A 88 9.95 3.28 11.77
C SER A 88 9.74 1.77 11.68
N PHE A 89 10.82 1.02 11.70
CA PHE A 89 10.79 -0.44 11.72
C PHE A 89 11.42 -0.96 13.01
N TRP A 90 10.99 -2.16 13.43
CA TRP A 90 11.49 -2.81 14.63
C TRP A 90 11.54 -4.33 14.44
N ASP A 91 12.61 -4.95 14.95
CA ASP A 91 12.78 -6.40 14.92
C ASP A 91 12.61 -6.94 16.37
N LEU A 92 11.42 -7.46 16.65
CA LEU A 92 11.04 -7.98 17.96
C LEU A 92 11.92 -9.17 18.42
N ALA A 93 12.45 -9.95 17.46
CA ALA A 93 13.33 -11.07 17.79
C ALA A 93 14.72 -10.61 18.23
N LYS A 94 15.22 -9.50 17.66
CA LYS A 94 16.57 -8.98 17.96
C LYS A 94 16.57 -7.93 19.07
N GLN A 95 15.59 -7.00 19.02
CA GLN A 95 15.54 -5.85 19.91
C GLN A 95 14.60 -6.06 21.11
N GLY A 96 13.86 -7.20 21.12
CA GLY A 96 12.85 -7.50 22.15
C GLY A 96 11.54 -6.74 21.92
N PRO A 97 10.59 -6.84 22.88
CA PRO A 97 9.29 -6.20 22.76
C PRO A 97 9.41 -4.68 22.57
N LEU A 98 8.58 -4.12 21.68
CA LEU A 98 8.57 -2.69 21.35
C LEU A 98 7.58 -1.94 22.24
N VAL A 99 8.02 -0.83 22.82
CA VAL A 99 7.12 0.17 23.40
C VAL A 99 6.94 1.32 22.39
N VAL A 100 5.67 1.70 22.15
CA VAL A 100 5.31 2.91 21.44
C VAL A 100 4.55 3.83 22.38
N GLU A 101 5.12 5.00 22.68
CA GLU A 101 4.40 6.07 23.37
C GLU A 101 3.79 7.00 22.32
N VAL A 102 2.48 7.13 22.37
CA VAL A 102 1.70 7.96 21.46
C VAL A 102 1.31 9.25 22.18
N PRO A 103 1.60 10.44 21.64
CA PRO A 103 1.18 11.71 22.26
C PRO A 103 -0.32 11.90 22.10
N ALA A 104 -0.91 12.69 22.99
CA ALA A 104 -2.25 13.22 22.76
C ALA A 104 -2.24 14.19 21.58
N GLY A 105 -3.29 14.16 20.73
CA GLY A 105 -3.42 15.10 19.62
C GLY A 105 -3.89 14.49 18.30
N LEU A 106 -3.71 15.27 17.24
CA LEU A 106 -4.20 14.97 15.89
C LEU A 106 -3.19 14.07 15.13
N THR A 107 -3.10 12.81 15.52
CA THR A 107 -2.35 11.78 14.79
C THR A 107 -3.22 10.59 14.46
N ALA A 108 -2.90 9.84 13.43
CA ALA A 108 -3.49 8.55 13.11
C ALA A 108 -2.45 7.66 12.45
N GLY A 109 -2.42 6.40 12.84
CA GLY A 109 -1.46 5.43 12.32
C GLY A 109 -1.67 4.05 12.91
N GLY A 110 -0.61 3.24 12.93
CA GLY A 110 -0.67 1.90 13.48
C GLY A 110 0.70 1.25 13.60
N VAL A 111 0.71 0.07 14.23
CA VAL A 111 1.79 -0.90 14.15
C VAL A 111 1.29 -2.07 13.32
N LEU A 112 2.02 -2.42 12.29
CA LEU A 112 1.65 -3.44 11.31
C LEU A 112 2.67 -4.58 11.31
N ASP A 113 2.21 -5.77 10.94
CA ASP A 113 3.07 -6.94 10.70
C ASP A 113 3.71 -6.92 9.30
N ILE A 114 4.47 -7.95 8.96
CA ILE A 114 5.10 -8.10 7.63
C ILE A 114 4.08 -8.26 6.48
N TRP A 115 2.85 -8.65 6.77
CA TRP A 115 1.76 -8.73 5.80
C TRP A 115 1.00 -7.41 5.67
N GLN A 116 1.51 -6.37 6.34
CA GLN A 116 0.91 -5.03 6.42
C GLN A 116 -0.52 -5.05 7.01
N GLN A 117 -0.82 -6.08 7.83
CA GLN A 117 -2.02 -6.14 8.64
C GLN A 117 -1.82 -5.34 9.93
N PRO A 118 -2.85 -4.61 10.40
CA PRO A 118 -2.72 -3.86 11.65
C PRO A 118 -2.69 -4.81 12.85
N ILE A 119 -1.61 -4.72 13.64
CA ILE A 119 -1.55 -5.28 14.99
C ILE A 119 -2.39 -4.42 15.92
N THR A 120 -2.30 -3.11 15.76
CA THR A 120 -3.17 -2.11 16.39
C THR A 120 -3.09 -0.78 15.64
N ASP A 121 -4.20 -0.06 15.59
CA ASP A 121 -4.20 1.35 15.21
C ASP A 121 -3.72 2.22 16.40
N LEU A 122 -3.26 3.44 16.12
CA LEU A 122 -2.74 4.42 17.05
C LEU A 122 -3.39 5.79 16.81
N GLY A 123 -3.44 6.62 17.84
CA GLY A 123 -3.98 7.98 17.75
C GLY A 123 -5.50 7.98 17.54
N GLN A 124 -6.04 8.86 16.69
CA GLN A 124 -7.48 9.05 16.53
C GLN A 124 -8.24 7.80 16.07
N THR A 125 -7.58 6.92 15.33
CA THR A 125 -8.17 5.65 14.85
C THR A 125 -7.87 4.48 15.78
N GLY A 126 -6.97 4.68 16.75
CA GLY A 126 -6.57 3.66 17.70
C GLY A 126 -7.45 3.58 18.95
N PRO A 127 -7.17 2.60 19.82
CA PRO A 127 -7.86 2.45 21.11
C PRO A 127 -7.71 3.65 22.05
N ASP A 128 -6.69 4.50 21.86
CA ASP A 128 -6.48 5.74 22.60
C ASP A 128 -7.37 6.90 22.14
N LYS A 129 -8.00 6.80 20.96
CA LYS A 129 -8.91 7.80 20.39
C LYS A 129 -8.32 9.22 20.38
N GLY A 130 -7.00 9.33 20.19
CA GLY A 130 -6.27 10.59 20.18
C GLY A 130 -5.93 11.15 21.57
N ALA A 131 -6.24 10.45 22.66
CA ALA A 131 -5.85 10.83 24.02
C ALA A 131 -4.38 10.49 24.34
N GLY A 132 -3.74 9.73 23.45
CA GLY A 132 -2.41 9.23 23.66
C GLY A 132 -2.34 8.01 24.59
N GLY A 133 -1.13 7.50 24.79
CA GLY A 133 -0.91 6.35 25.68
C GLY A 133 0.30 5.51 25.31
N LYS A 134 0.48 4.44 26.07
CA LYS A 134 1.60 3.52 25.91
C LYS A 134 1.11 2.18 25.37
N TYR A 135 1.78 1.71 24.33
CA TYR A 135 1.51 0.44 23.66
C TYR A 135 2.72 -0.46 23.81
N LEU A 136 2.49 -1.74 24.12
CA LEU A 136 3.51 -2.77 24.19
C LEU A 136 3.23 -3.82 23.13
N ILE A 137 4.15 -3.96 22.17
CA ILE A 137 4.06 -4.95 21.10
C ILE A 137 5.00 -6.11 21.44
N LEU A 138 4.42 -7.28 21.65
CA LEU A 138 5.12 -8.52 21.98
C LEU A 138 5.48 -9.31 20.72
N PRO A 139 6.58 -10.08 20.73
CA PRO A 139 6.94 -10.96 19.63
C PRO A 139 5.95 -12.12 19.47
N PRO A 140 5.99 -12.85 18.33
CA PRO A 140 5.25 -14.09 18.17
C PRO A 140 5.59 -15.10 19.25
N GLY A 141 4.59 -15.80 19.80
CA GLY A 141 4.80 -16.77 20.88
C GLY A 141 5.21 -16.12 22.21
N GLY A 142 5.74 -16.93 23.13
CA GLY A 142 6.18 -16.46 24.44
C GLY A 142 5.06 -16.29 25.46
N PRO A 143 5.41 -15.98 26.72
CA PRO A 143 4.46 -15.88 27.82
C PRO A 143 3.56 -14.66 27.69
N GLU A 144 2.45 -14.70 28.42
CA GLU A 144 1.62 -13.51 28.67
C GLU A 144 2.38 -12.52 29.56
N VAL A 145 2.23 -11.24 29.25
CA VAL A 145 2.87 -10.14 29.97
C VAL A 145 1.79 -9.27 30.60
N VAL A 146 1.93 -8.99 31.90
CA VAL A 146 1.10 -8.02 32.62
C VAL A 146 1.90 -6.74 32.78
N ALA A 147 1.44 -5.65 32.20
CA ALA A 147 2.11 -4.34 32.24
C ALA A 147 1.06 -3.24 32.50
N PRO A 148 0.78 -2.89 33.76
CA PRO A 148 -0.17 -1.83 34.10
C PRO A 148 0.18 -0.52 33.42
N GLY A 149 -0.83 0.15 32.84
CA GLY A 149 -0.64 1.40 32.08
C GLY A 149 -0.26 1.22 30.60
N TYR A 150 -0.08 -0.01 30.13
CA TYR A 150 0.18 -0.32 28.73
C TYR A 150 -0.99 -1.02 28.07
N ARG A 151 -1.26 -0.70 26.81
CA ARG A 151 -2.10 -1.51 25.92
C ARG A 151 -1.21 -2.55 25.26
N ILE A 152 -1.51 -3.83 25.47
CA ILE A 152 -0.63 -4.94 25.10
C ILE A 152 -1.19 -5.64 23.88
N PHE A 153 -0.34 -5.83 22.86
CA PHE A 153 -0.67 -6.54 21.61
C PHE A 153 0.45 -7.52 21.27
N ARG A 154 0.09 -8.65 20.68
CA ARG A 154 1.05 -9.65 20.21
C ARG A 154 1.12 -9.60 18.69
N SER A 155 2.33 -9.45 18.17
CA SER A 155 2.59 -9.53 16.73
C SER A 155 2.58 -10.98 16.24
N PRO A 156 2.05 -11.26 15.04
CA PRO A 156 2.23 -12.56 14.39
C PRO A 156 3.59 -12.71 13.69
N SER A 157 4.36 -11.61 13.54
CA SER A 157 5.67 -11.57 12.91
C SER A 157 6.73 -10.97 13.82
N ASN A 158 8.00 -11.31 13.58
CA ASN A 158 9.14 -10.73 14.32
C ASN A 158 9.42 -9.30 13.90
N GLN A 159 9.35 -9.01 12.60
CA GLN A 159 9.50 -7.66 12.12
C GLN A 159 8.14 -6.94 12.10
N VAL A 160 8.14 -5.69 12.54
CA VAL A 160 6.95 -4.83 12.57
C VAL A 160 7.27 -3.44 12.04
N TRP A 161 6.24 -2.76 11.58
CA TRP A 161 6.31 -1.42 11.02
C TRP A 161 5.41 -0.47 11.82
N PHE A 162 6.00 0.56 12.41
CA PHE A 162 5.29 1.71 12.95
C PHE A 162 5.09 2.74 11.85
N GLY A 163 3.86 3.19 11.66
CA GLY A 163 3.53 4.26 10.74
C GLY A 163 2.53 5.23 11.36
N THR A 164 2.77 6.53 11.26
CA THR A 164 1.82 7.55 11.72
C THR A 164 1.78 8.76 10.79
N ARG A 165 0.71 9.52 10.87
CA ARG A 165 0.49 10.77 10.13
C ARG A 165 0.12 11.88 11.10
N GLY A 166 0.68 13.08 10.87
CA GLY A 166 0.22 14.29 11.51
C GLY A 166 -0.99 14.85 10.75
N LEU A 167 -2.12 15.04 11.43
CA LEU A 167 -3.40 15.43 10.84
C LEU A 167 -3.74 16.89 11.04
N ALA A 168 -3.00 17.64 11.88
CA ALA A 168 -3.22 19.07 12.06
C ALA A 168 -3.08 19.80 10.70
N PRO A 169 -3.98 20.77 10.40
CA PRO A 169 -3.88 21.58 9.18
C PRO A 169 -2.58 22.35 9.07
N ASP A 170 -2.09 22.89 10.18
CA ASP A 170 -0.78 23.52 10.28
C ASP A 170 0.32 22.44 10.27
N LYS A 171 1.22 22.52 9.30
CA LYS A 171 2.29 21.54 9.08
C LYS A 171 3.31 21.52 10.22
N ALA A 172 3.61 22.67 10.83
CA ALA A 172 4.56 22.77 11.95
C ALA A 172 3.96 22.11 13.20
N VAL A 173 2.68 22.35 13.48
CA VAL A 173 1.95 21.68 14.57
C VAL A 173 1.86 20.18 14.33
N ALA A 174 1.56 19.75 13.10
CA ALA A 174 1.52 18.33 12.74
C ALA A 174 2.87 17.65 12.99
N GLU A 175 3.97 18.26 12.56
CA GLU A 175 5.33 17.73 12.76
C GLU A 175 5.73 17.74 14.24
N ALA A 176 5.47 18.82 14.97
CA ALA A 176 5.76 18.92 16.40
C ALA A 176 5.04 17.80 17.19
N THR A 177 3.78 17.49 16.85
CA THR A 177 3.03 16.41 17.48
C THR A 177 3.62 15.04 17.12
N VAL A 178 3.97 14.82 15.84
CA VAL A 178 4.56 13.55 15.39
C VAL A 178 5.90 13.30 16.07
N ARG A 179 6.74 14.32 16.28
CA ARG A 179 8.04 14.20 16.94
C ARG A 179 7.97 13.90 18.46
N GLN A 180 6.76 13.86 19.04
CA GLN A 180 6.56 13.46 20.43
C GLN A 180 6.37 11.94 20.60
N HIS A 181 6.22 11.17 19.50
CA HIS A 181 6.20 9.71 19.61
C HIS A 181 7.56 9.21 20.10
N ARG A 182 7.53 8.20 20.96
CA ARG A 182 8.74 7.54 21.44
C ARG A 182 8.66 6.05 21.15
N LEU A 183 9.75 5.51 20.60
CA LEU A 183 9.92 4.10 20.29
C LEU A 183 11.17 3.58 21.01
N TYR A 184 11.00 2.52 21.81
CA TYR A 184 12.11 1.93 22.56
C TYR A 184 11.81 0.48 22.98
N GLY A 185 12.86 -0.26 23.32
CA GLY A 185 12.74 -1.63 23.84
C GLY A 185 12.12 -1.70 25.24
N TRP A 186 11.29 -2.69 25.49
CA TRP A 186 10.67 -2.92 26.80
C TRP A 186 11.68 -2.97 27.95
N ASN A 187 12.86 -3.55 27.70
CA ASN A 187 13.92 -3.66 28.70
C ASN A 187 14.53 -2.30 29.09
N GLU A 188 14.38 -1.30 28.22
CA GLU A 188 14.89 0.07 28.44
C GLU A 188 13.84 1.00 29.05
N ARG A 189 12.62 0.52 29.35
CA ARG A 189 11.46 1.34 29.76
C ARG A 189 11.68 2.22 30.99
N THR A 190 12.63 1.89 31.84
CA THR A 190 12.97 2.70 33.05
C THR A 190 13.83 3.90 32.72
N ASN A 191 14.64 3.82 31.69
CA ASN A 191 15.47 4.93 31.19
C ASN A 191 15.64 4.81 29.65
N PRO A 192 14.58 5.02 28.87
CA PRO A 192 14.63 4.83 27.44
C PRO A 192 15.46 5.92 26.77
N ALA A 193 16.28 5.51 25.80
CA ALA A 193 16.98 6.43 24.93
C ALA A 193 15.99 7.32 24.15
N ALA A 194 16.44 8.47 23.72
CA ALA A 194 15.63 9.34 22.86
C ALA A 194 15.43 8.68 21.49
N THR A 195 14.22 8.74 20.95
CA THR A 195 13.93 8.31 19.58
C THR A 195 14.60 9.25 18.59
N GLY A 196 15.41 8.71 17.70
CA GLY A 196 16.01 9.48 16.60
C GLY A 196 14.98 9.84 15.55
N TYR A 197 15.11 11.04 14.96
CA TYR A 197 14.28 11.50 13.86
C TYR A 197 15.17 11.94 12.70
N SER A 198 14.91 11.40 11.53
CA SER A 198 15.60 11.72 10.27
C SER A 198 14.60 12.19 9.22
N GLU A 199 15.11 12.79 8.16
CA GLU A 199 14.32 13.30 7.03
C GLU A 199 14.81 12.66 5.73
N VAL A 200 13.90 12.48 4.76
CA VAL A 200 14.28 11.99 3.43
C VAL A 200 15.21 12.99 2.75
N GLY A 201 14.92 14.29 2.89
CA GLY A 201 15.78 15.36 2.40
C GLY A 201 15.95 15.35 0.88
N GLY A 202 14.90 15.03 0.13
CA GLY A 202 14.90 15.01 -1.33
C GLY A 202 15.72 13.89 -1.98
N ARG A 203 16.22 12.93 -1.21
CA ARG A 203 16.93 11.75 -1.75
C ARG A 203 16.00 10.92 -2.63
N SER A 204 16.55 10.39 -3.74
CA SER A 204 15.82 9.46 -4.61
C SER A 204 15.76 8.07 -3.97
N TRP A 205 14.60 7.46 -3.98
CA TRP A 205 14.35 6.14 -3.42
C TRP A 205 13.12 5.50 -4.06
N GLN A 206 12.88 4.21 -3.83
CA GLN A 206 11.76 3.47 -4.37
C GLN A 206 11.38 2.33 -3.42
N SER A 207 10.08 2.10 -3.23
CA SER A 207 9.53 0.99 -2.46
C SER A 207 8.63 0.05 -3.27
N ALA A 208 8.53 0.27 -4.58
CA ALA A 208 7.78 -0.63 -5.45
C ALA A 208 8.39 -2.02 -5.45
N GLN A 209 7.55 -3.04 -5.47
CA GLN A 209 7.99 -4.42 -5.59
C GLN A 209 8.67 -4.61 -6.95
N PRO A 210 9.85 -5.26 -7.00
CA PRO A 210 10.52 -5.54 -8.26
C PRO A 210 9.79 -6.65 -9.05
N ALA A 211 9.96 -6.63 -10.38
CA ALA A 211 9.40 -7.62 -11.29
C ALA A 211 10.49 -8.53 -11.88
N ASP A 212 11.46 -8.92 -11.07
CA ASP A 212 12.58 -9.76 -11.46
C ASP A 212 13.05 -10.68 -10.33
N LEU A 213 14.22 -11.29 -10.48
CA LEU A 213 14.78 -12.19 -9.48
C LEU A 213 14.96 -11.55 -8.09
N SER A 214 15.07 -10.21 -8.01
CA SER A 214 15.23 -9.52 -6.73
C SER A 214 13.97 -9.58 -5.87
N TYR A 215 12.78 -9.76 -6.45
CA TYR A 215 11.54 -10.00 -5.72
C TYR A 215 11.66 -11.21 -4.77
N TRP A 216 12.18 -12.30 -5.30
CA TRP A 216 12.35 -13.56 -4.56
C TRP A 216 13.46 -13.48 -3.52
N ARG A 217 14.49 -12.68 -3.78
CA ARG A 217 15.53 -12.38 -2.79
C ARG A 217 14.94 -11.61 -1.61
N LEU A 218 14.13 -10.59 -1.85
CA LEU A 218 13.44 -9.85 -0.79
C LEU A 218 12.54 -10.76 0.06
N LEU A 219 11.78 -11.66 -0.57
CA LEU A 219 10.95 -12.63 0.12
C LEU A 219 11.77 -13.59 0.98
N SER A 220 12.85 -14.15 0.42
CA SER A 220 13.74 -15.07 1.13
C SER A 220 14.46 -14.39 2.29
N ASP A 221 14.99 -13.17 2.09
CA ASP A 221 15.65 -12.38 3.13
C ASP A 221 14.68 -12.07 4.28
N LEU A 222 13.41 -11.77 3.98
CA LEU A 222 12.39 -11.54 4.99
C LEU A 222 12.15 -12.79 5.83
N TYR A 223 11.97 -13.95 5.18
CA TYR A 223 11.71 -15.22 5.86
C TYR A 223 12.95 -15.96 6.37
N ALA A 224 14.11 -15.30 6.37
CA ALA A 224 15.28 -15.86 7.04
C ALA A 224 15.05 -16.08 8.56
N ASN A 225 14.22 -15.24 9.20
CA ASN A 225 13.95 -15.28 10.63
C ASN A 225 12.46 -15.09 10.99
N GLU A 226 11.56 -15.05 10.02
CA GLU A 226 10.12 -14.91 10.30
C GLU A 226 9.46 -16.28 10.54
N PRO A 227 8.51 -16.37 11.48
CA PRO A 227 7.68 -17.56 11.61
C PRO A 227 6.75 -17.71 10.39
N VAL A 228 6.54 -18.94 9.95
CA VAL A 228 5.60 -19.26 8.87
C VAL A 228 4.22 -19.53 9.47
N ALA A 229 3.26 -18.68 9.17
CA ALA A 229 1.88 -18.90 9.58
C ALA A 229 1.29 -20.16 8.90
N PRO A 230 0.38 -20.90 9.55
CA PRO A 230 -0.22 -22.10 8.98
C PRO A 230 -0.82 -21.90 7.59
N ARG A 231 -1.46 -20.74 7.35
CA ARG A 231 -2.07 -20.38 6.05
C ARG A 231 -1.05 -20.26 4.90
N ASP A 232 0.22 -19.97 5.22
CA ASP A 232 1.27 -19.68 4.23
C ASP A 232 2.12 -20.90 3.87
N ARG A 233 1.98 -22.01 4.63
CA ARG A 233 2.80 -23.23 4.45
C ARG A 233 2.65 -23.86 3.06
N MET A 234 1.45 -23.82 2.50
CA MET A 234 1.20 -24.33 1.15
C MET A 234 2.00 -23.56 0.09
N MET A 235 2.07 -22.25 0.20
CA MET A 235 2.82 -21.42 -0.75
C MET A 235 4.31 -21.69 -0.67
N PHE A 236 4.87 -21.87 0.52
CA PHE A 236 6.26 -22.30 0.68
C PHE A 236 6.51 -23.71 0.16
N GLY A 237 5.53 -24.61 0.30
CA GLY A 237 5.57 -25.93 -0.34
C GLY A 237 5.64 -25.87 -1.87
N MET A 238 4.93 -24.91 -2.49
CA MET A 238 4.99 -24.67 -3.93
C MET A 238 6.31 -24.01 -4.37
N LEU A 239 6.91 -23.17 -3.53
CA LEU A 239 8.16 -22.46 -3.82
C LEU A 239 9.42 -23.29 -3.52
N SER A 240 9.31 -24.34 -2.70
CA SER A 240 10.45 -25.19 -2.32
C SER A 240 11.20 -25.79 -3.52
N PRO A 241 10.54 -26.34 -4.58
CA PRO A 241 11.23 -26.81 -5.78
C PRO A 241 11.97 -25.70 -6.55
N LEU A 242 11.62 -24.44 -6.30
CA LEU A 242 12.24 -23.26 -6.89
C LEU A 242 13.39 -22.69 -6.02
N GLY A 243 13.80 -23.41 -4.96
CA GLY A 243 14.91 -23.02 -4.10
C GLY A 243 14.56 -21.93 -3.08
N ILE A 244 13.26 -21.71 -2.80
CA ILE A 244 12.81 -20.75 -1.79
C ILE A 244 12.16 -21.51 -0.63
N ALA A 245 12.85 -21.50 0.52
CA ALA A 245 12.35 -22.09 1.76
C ALA A 245 12.69 -21.19 2.95
N PRO A 246 11.81 -21.07 3.95
CA PRO A 246 12.05 -20.27 5.15
C PRO A 246 13.34 -20.72 5.87
N GLY A 247 14.15 -19.75 6.31
CA GLY A 247 15.40 -19.99 7.00
C GLY A 247 16.55 -20.54 6.12
N GLN A 248 16.34 -20.70 4.82
CA GLN A 248 17.37 -21.17 3.90
C GLN A 248 17.92 -20.04 3.04
N PRO A 249 19.23 -20.06 2.70
CA PRO A 249 19.83 -19.08 1.81
C PRO A 249 19.23 -19.16 0.40
N PHE A 250 18.91 -18.02 -0.21
CA PHE A 250 18.43 -17.97 -1.59
C PHE A 250 19.59 -18.15 -2.58
N LYS A 251 19.70 -19.33 -3.16
CA LYS A 251 20.73 -19.75 -4.12
C LYS A 251 20.12 -20.54 -5.27
N PRO A 252 19.28 -19.92 -6.12
CA PRO A 252 18.63 -20.63 -7.22
C PRO A 252 19.69 -21.05 -8.26
N ASP A 253 19.49 -22.24 -8.84
CA ASP A 253 20.24 -22.65 -10.03
C ASP A 253 19.78 -21.85 -11.27
N ALA A 254 20.42 -22.09 -12.42
CA ALA A 254 20.12 -21.35 -13.66
C ALA A 254 18.65 -21.58 -14.15
N ARG A 255 18.11 -22.78 -14.00
CA ARG A 255 16.72 -23.10 -14.35
C ARG A 255 15.75 -22.37 -13.40
N GLN A 256 15.98 -22.48 -12.11
CA GLN A 256 15.18 -21.84 -11.08
C GLN A 256 15.20 -20.31 -11.25
N ALA A 257 16.37 -19.71 -11.48
CA ALA A 257 16.51 -18.26 -11.66
C ALA A 257 15.75 -17.75 -12.90
N ARG A 258 15.76 -18.49 -14.00
CA ARG A 258 14.98 -18.18 -15.21
C ARG A 258 13.49 -18.20 -14.92
N ILE A 259 12.98 -19.30 -14.34
CA ILE A 259 11.54 -19.47 -14.05
C ILE A 259 11.06 -18.42 -13.04
N LEU A 260 11.83 -18.17 -11.98
CA LEU A 260 11.51 -17.16 -10.99
C LEU A 260 11.45 -15.73 -11.59
N SER A 261 12.40 -15.40 -12.48
CA SER A 261 12.40 -14.10 -13.17
C SER A 261 11.18 -13.94 -14.07
N GLU A 262 10.85 -14.96 -14.85
CA GLU A 262 9.67 -14.98 -15.72
C GLU A 262 8.37 -14.93 -14.90
N GLY A 263 8.29 -15.71 -13.83
CA GLY A 263 7.16 -15.70 -12.89
C GLY A 263 6.95 -14.37 -12.21
N ALA A 264 8.03 -13.62 -11.89
CA ALA A 264 7.92 -12.28 -11.34
C ALA A 264 7.39 -11.27 -12.38
N GLN A 265 7.87 -11.32 -13.61
CA GLN A 265 7.39 -10.46 -14.70
C GLN A 265 5.91 -10.72 -15.00
N LEU A 266 5.52 -11.98 -15.14
CA LEU A 266 4.14 -12.36 -15.39
C LEU A 266 3.23 -12.02 -14.21
N GLY A 267 3.71 -12.26 -12.98
CA GLY A 267 3.02 -11.90 -11.75
C GLY A 267 2.79 -10.40 -11.60
N ASP A 268 3.76 -9.54 -11.96
CA ASP A 268 3.60 -8.09 -11.97
C ASP A 268 2.52 -7.64 -12.97
N LEU A 269 2.53 -8.20 -14.19
CA LEU A 269 1.51 -7.89 -15.19
C LEU A 269 0.11 -8.33 -14.74
N MET A 270 -0.01 -9.48 -14.07
CA MET A 270 -1.28 -9.95 -13.51
C MET A 270 -1.73 -9.07 -12.35
N ALA A 271 -0.82 -8.69 -11.44
CA ALA A 271 -1.13 -7.77 -10.34
C ALA A 271 -1.63 -6.42 -10.85
N ARG A 272 -0.98 -5.89 -11.87
CA ARG A 272 -1.38 -4.65 -12.58
C ARG A 272 -2.77 -4.77 -13.20
N THR A 273 -3.07 -5.92 -13.81
CA THR A 273 -4.40 -6.18 -14.37
C THR A 273 -5.46 -6.25 -13.27
N ILE A 274 -5.17 -6.95 -12.17
CA ILE A 274 -6.06 -7.05 -11.01
C ILE A 274 -6.30 -5.67 -10.38
N ALA A 275 -5.28 -4.81 -10.38
CA ALA A 275 -5.35 -3.47 -9.80
C ALA A 275 -6.15 -2.49 -10.65
N TYR A 276 -5.88 -2.41 -11.96
CA TYR A 276 -6.46 -1.36 -12.82
C TYR A 276 -7.66 -1.80 -13.67
N ASP A 277 -7.96 -3.09 -13.72
CA ASP A 277 -9.13 -3.66 -14.44
C ASP A 277 -9.85 -4.69 -13.54
N LYS A 278 -10.36 -4.19 -12.42
CA LYS A 278 -10.91 -5.03 -11.34
C LYS A 278 -12.11 -5.83 -11.79
N ARG A 279 -12.03 -7.14 -11.69
CA ARG A 279 -13.16 -8.07 -11.91
C ARG A 279 -13.87 -8.46 -10.60
N THR A 280 -13.38 -7.99 -9.46
CA THR A 280 -13.94 -8.29 -8.15
C THR A 280 -15.38 -7.76 -8.06
N PRO A 281 -16.37 -8.58 -7.69
CA PRO A 281 -17.75 -8.12 -7.52
C PRO A 281 -17.83 -6.97 -6.50
N GLY A 282 -18.53 -5.90 -6.88
CA GLY A 282 -18.68 -4.72 -6.02
C GLY A 282 -17.50 -3.74 -6.07
N ALA A 283 -16.52 -3.93 -6.95
CA ALA A 283 -15.42 -2.98 -7.14
C ALA A 283 -15.92 -1.60 -7.60
N THR A 284 -16.87 -1.57 -8.54
CA THR A 284 -17.47 -0.32 -9.03
C THR A 284 -18.29 0.37 -7.96
N VAL A 285 -17.99 1.64 -7.71
CA VAL A 285 -18.66 2.44 -6.67
C VAL A 285 -20.05 2.88 -7.08
N TYR A 286 -20.17 3.38 -8.31
CA TYR A 286 -21.41 3.94 -8.85
C TYR A 286 -21.77 3.24 -10.16
N PRO A 287 -23.00 2.68 -10.31
CA PRO A 287 -23.41 2.06 -11.56
C PRO A 287 -23.24 3.00 -12.76
N GLY A 288 -22.62 2.50 -13.83
CA GLY A 288 -22.37 3.24 -15.07
C GLY A 288 -21.26 4.28 -14.98
N LYS A 289 -20.47 4.30 -13.90
CA LYS A 289 -19.25 5.14 -13.76
C LYS A 289 -18.00 4.29 -13.63
N HIS A 290 -16.83 4.95 -13.71
CA HIS A 290 -15.50 4.30 -13.75
C HIS A 290 -14.69 4.51 -12.45
N TRP A 291 -15.36 4.95 -11.37
CA TRP A 291 -14.76 4.97 -10.04
C TRP A 291 -14.89 3.62 -9.37
N GLU A 292 -13.79 3.10 -8.87
CA GLU A 292 -13.70 1.83 -8.18
C GLU A 292 -13.24 2.02 -6.73
N TYR A 293 -13.63 1.10 -5.85
CA TYR A 293 -13.05 1.03 -4.51
C TYR A 293 -11.61 0.54 -4.61
N ALA A 294 -10.68 1.30 -4.03
CA ALA A 294 -9.29 0.86 -3.92
C ALA A 294 -9.13 -0.24 -2.85
N VAL A 295 -9.93 -0.21 -1.77
CA VAL A 295 -9.91 -1.20 -0.69
C VAL A 295 -11.14 -2.10 -0.77
N LEU A 296 -10.93 -3.37 -1.08
CA LEU A 296 -11.98 -4.38 -1.29
C LEU A 296 -11.90 -5.57 -0.32
N PHE A 297 -10.98 -5.54 0.65
CA PHE A 297 -10.73 -6.66 1.56
C PHE A 297 -10.86 -6.27 3.04
N ASP A 298 -10.96 -7.26 3.91
CA ASP A 298 -11.03 -7.09 5.35
C ASP A 298 -9.64 -6.98 5.99
N LEU A 299 -9.55 -6.46 7.22
CA LEU A 299 -8.28 -6.21 7.92
C LEU A 299 -7.40 -7.46 8.04
N ASN A 300 -8.03 -8.63 8.24
CA ASN A 300 -7.35 -9.92 8.31
C ASN A 300 -7.08 -10.56 6.93
N GLN A 301 -7.45 -9.86 5.83
CA GLN A 301 -7.31 -10.33 4.44
C GLN A 301 -8.08 -11.65 4.15
N GLU A 302 -9.12 -11.93 4.93
CA GLU A 302 -10.00 -13.08 4.76
C GLU A 302 -11.42 -12.63 4.49
N SER A 303 -12.20 -13.46 3.78
CA SER A 303 -13.62 -13.18 3.58
C SER A 303 -14.37 -13.14 4.92
N PRO A 304 -15.49 -12.39 5.03
CA PRO A 304 -16.24 -12.29 6.30
C PRO A 304 -16.70 -13.64 6.86
N ASP A 305 -16.97 -14.61 5.99
CA ASP A 305 -17.31 -16.00 6.34
C ASP A 305 -16.11 -16.86 6.71
N LYS A 306 -14.89 -16.33 6.58
CA LYS A 306 -13.58 -17.01 6.83
C LYS A 306 -13.33 -18.27 5.97
N LEU A 307 -14.03 -18.39 4.85
CA LEU A 307 -13.89 -19.55 3.96
C LEU A 307 -12.77 -19.38 2.94
N ARG A 308 -12.33 -18.17 2.66
CA ARG A 308 -11.26 -17.88 1.70
C ARG A 308 -10.41 -16.67 2.10
N VAL A 309 -9.16 -16.67 1.65
CA VAL A 309 -8.33 -15.47 1.61
C VAL A 309 -8.84 -14.58 0.47
N GLN A 310 -8.97 -13.29 0.71
CA GLN A 310 -9.35 -12.28 -0.29
C GLN A 310 -8.13 -11.97 -1.16
N PHE A 311 -7.78 -12.90 -2.04
CA PHE A 311 -6.49 -12.97 -2.73
C PHE A 311 -6.34 -11.89 -3.80
N ASP A 312 -7.30 -11.77 -4.72
CA ASP A 312 -7.29 -10.74 -5.76
C ASP A 312 -7.49 -9.34 -5.14
N GLU A 313 -8.39 -9.23 -4.16
CA GLU A 313 -8.69 -7.97 -3.48
C GLU A 313 -7.46 -7.38 -2.78
N ARG A 314 -6.70 -8.21 -2.06
CA ARG A 314 -5.46 -7.76 -1.41
C ARG A 314 -4.33 -7.53 -2.42
N SER A 315 -4.25 -8.35 -3.49
CA SER A 315 -3.25 -8.17 -4.54
C SER A 315 -3.42 -6.84 -5.27
N SER A 316 -4.67 -6.45 -5.56
CA SER A 316 -5.01 -5.14 -6.09
C SER A 316 -4.45 -4.00 -5.23
N TRP A 317 -4.79 -4.00 -3.95
CA TRP A 317 -4.35 -2.96 -3.02
C TRP A 317 -2.83 -2.91 -2.83
N PHE A 318 -2.20 -4.05 -2.51
CA PHE A 318 -0.76 -4.08 -2.23
C PHE A 318 0.12 -3.99 -3.47
N TYR A 319 -0.45 -4.08 -4.67
CA TYR A 319 0.21 -3.63 -5.88
C TYR A 319 0.30 -2.10 -5.92
N GLU A 320 -0.77 -1.40 -5.63
CA GLU A 320 -0.87 0.06 -5.75
C GLU A 320 -0.39 0.81 -4.51
N ALA A 321 -0.54 0.24 -3.32
CA ALA A 321 -0.47 0.96 -2.05
C ALA A 321 0.27 0.19 -0.96
N ILE A 322 0.44 0.85 0.17
CA ILE A 322 1.05 0.30 1.39
C ILE A 322 0.10 0.47 2.57
N ALA A 323 0.28 -0.38 3.58
CA ALA A 323 -0.44 -0.39 4.85
C ALA A 323 -1.94 -0.73 4.74
N MET A 324 -2.47 -1.15 5.86
CA MET A 324 -3.90 -1.22 6.13
C MET A 324 -4.15 -0.88 7.60
N SER A 325 -5.27 -0.23 7.87
CA SER A 325 -5.70 0.09 9.24
C SER A 325 -7.21 0.16 9.32
N VAL A 326 -7.75 0.14 10.53
CA VAL A 326 -9.19 0.33 10.76
C VAL A 326 -9.68 1.64 10.15
N GLY A 327 -8.89 2.70 10.30
CA GLY A 327 -9.20 4.02 9.74
C GLY A 327 -9.19 4.07 8.21
N MET A 328 -8.56 3.10 7.52
CA MET A 328 -8.46 3.05 6.05
C MET A 328 -9.59 2.25 5.38
N GLN A 329 -10.38 1.50 6.13
CA GLN A 329 -11.48 0.71 5.56
C GLN A 329 -12.70 1.53 5.14
N GLY A 330 -12.89 2.74 5.68
CA GLY A 330 -13.97 3.64 5.28
C GLY A 330 -15.39 3.07 5.50
N ARG A 331 -15.61 2.31 6.57
CA ARG A 331 -16.88 1.60 6.84
C ARG A 331 -17.77 2.28 7.87
N VAL A 332 -17.30 3.37 8.49
CA VAL A 332 -18.00 4.03 9.59
C VAL A 332 -18.24 5.49 9.26
N VAL A 333 -19.48 5.94 9.42
CA VAL A 333 -19.88 7.33 9.18
C VAL A 333 -19.07 8.29 10.07
N GLY A 334 -18.47 9.30 9.44
CA GLY A 334 -17.69 10.34 10.10
C GLY A 334 -16.31 9.89 10.61
N PHE A 335 -15.90 8.66 10.32
CA PHE A 335 -14.64 8.07 10.80
C PHE A 335 -13.78 7.52 9.66
N GLY A 336 -12.48 7.69 9.77
CA GLY A 336 -11.49 7.13 8.85
C GLY A 336 -11.49 7.78 7.47
N GLN A 337 -11.12 7.00 6.47
CA GLN A 337 -10.95 7.45 5.09
C GLN A 337 -11.55 6.44 4.11
N VAL A 338 -12.04 6.95 2.99
CA VAL A 338 -12.42 6.16 1.81
C VAL A 338 -11.52 6.54 0.66
N TYR A 339 -11.18 5.55 -0.16
CA TYR A 339 -10.34 5.71 -1.35
C TYR A 339 -11.11 5.23 -2.57
N LEU A 340 -11.41 6.14 -3.49
CA LEU A 340 -11.90 5.80 -4.82
C LEU A 340 -10.77 5.95 -5.81
N GLU A 341 -10.63 4.97 -6.69
CA GLU A 341 -9.62 4.94 -7.74
C GLU A 341 -10.29 5.09 -9.10
N ALA A 342 -9.64 5.84 -10.01
CA ALA A 342 -9.99 5.86 -11.42
C ALA A 342 -8.73 5.80 -12.28
N SER A 343 -8.64 4.76 -13.10
CA SER A 343 -7.63 4.55 -14.14
C SER A 343 -8.20 4.77 -15.54
N LYS A 344 -9.52 4.94 -15.66
CA LYS A 344 -10.26 5.11 -16.92
C LYS A 344 -11.08 6.40 -16.89
N ASP A 345 -11.27 6.98 -18.08
CA ASP A 345 -12.17 8.11 -18.29
C ASP A 345 -13.65 7.67 -18.41
N ALA A 346 -14.58 8.64 -18.55
CA ALA A 346 -16.02 8.39 -18.71
C ALA A 346 -16.39 7.53 -19.92
N LYS A 347 -15.48 7.29 -20.84
CA LYS A 347 -15.65 6.42 -22.02
C LYS A 347 -14.99 5.06 -21.84
N GLY A 348 -14.44 4.77 -20.64
CA GLY A 348 -13.70 3.54 -20.35
C GLY A 348 -12.31 3.47 -21.01
N GLN A 349 -11.76 4.60 -21.46
CA GLN A 349 -10.40 4.66 -22.01
C GLN A 349 -9.40 4.92 -20.91
N TRP A 350 -8.23 4.26 -20.98
CA TRP A 350 -7.15 4.48 -20.04
C TRP A 350 -6.71 5.94 -19.99
N LEU A 351 -6.46 6.47 -18.81
CA LEU A 351 -6.00 7.84 -18.61
C LEU A 351 -4.59 8.03 -19.16
N ASP A 352 -4.45 8.95 -20.09
CA ASP A 352 -3.23 9.26 -20.86
C ASP A 352 -2.71 10.64 -20.47
N GLY A 353 -1.46 10.72 -20.01
CA GLY A 353 -0.85 11.98 -19.59
C GLY A 353 -0.59 12.98 -20.71
N GLY A 354 -0.74 12.60 -21.99
CA GLY A 354 -0.67 13.48 -23.15
C GLY A 354 -1.99 14.17 -23.51
N ARG A 355 -3.10 13.80 -22.84
CA ARG A 355 -4.43 14.35 -23.10
C ARG A 355 -4.88 15.28 -21.98
N SER A 356 -5.86 16.14 -22.28
CA SER A 356 -6.50 17.02 -21.31
C SER A 356 -7.83 16.45 -20.86
N TYR A 357 -8.09 16.55 -19.55
CA TYR A 357 -9.29 16.03 -18.91
C TYR A 357 -9.86 17.03 -17.92
N ARG A 358 -11.15 16.88 -17.60
CA ARG A 358 -11.83 17.59 -16.52
C ARG A 358 -12.63 16.61 -15.68
N MET A 359 -12.63 16.84 -14.37
CA MET A 359 -13.53 16.21 -13.42
C MET A 359 -14.24 17.29 -12.62
N ARG A 360 -15.55 17.13 -12.42
CA ARG A 360 -16.29 17.99 -11.48
C ARG A 360 -16.55 17.25 -10.18
N VAL A 361 -16.10 17.84 -9.09
CA VAL A 361 -16.50 17.45 -7.73
C VAL A 361 -17.79 18.20 -7.41
N PRO A 362 -18.95 17.53 -7.28
CA PRO A 362 -20.20 18.20 -6.96
C PRO A 362 -20.12 18.93 -5.62
N ALA A 363 -20.94 19.97 -5.47
CA ALA A 363 -21.08 20.70 -4.21
C ALA A 363 -21.40 19.77 -3.03
N ASN A 364 -21.08 20.22 -1.82
CA ASN A 364 -21.39 19.51 -0.57
C ASN A 364 -20.80 18.09 -0.52
N ALA A 365 -19.54 17.94 -0.95
CA ALA A 365 -18.84 16.66 -0.82
C ALA A 365 -18.98 16.08 0.59
N PRO A 366 -19.37 14.80 0.73
CA PRO A 366 -19.81 14.20 2.00
C PRO A 366 -18.60 13.85 2.90
N VAL A 367 -17.93 14.84 3.41
CA VAL A 367 -16.75 14.71 4.29
C VAL A 367 -16.92 15.53 5.56
N LYS A 368 -16.53 14.97 6.70
CA LYS A 368 -16.45 15.70 7.97
C LYS A 368 -15.20 16.58 8.06
N GLN A 369 -14.12 16.17 7.40
CA GLN A 369 -12.85 16.86 7.48
C GLN A 369 -12.49 17.54 6.16
N PHE A 370 -12.16 16.78 5.12
CA PHE A 370 -11.80 17.29 3.80
C PHE A 370 -11.81 16.16 2.76
N TRP A 371 -11.73 16.53 1.49
CA TRP A 371 -11.44 15.63 0.39
C TRP A 371 -10.13 16.01 -0.29
N SER A 372 -9.52 15.05 -0.98
CA SER A 372 -8.38 15.31 -1.86
C SER A 372 -8.44 14.41 -3.09
N ILE A 373 -7.86 14.89 -4.20
CA ILE A 373 -7.54 14.08 -5.35
C ILE A 373 -6.04 14.12 -5.58
N THR A 374 -5.43 12.95 -5.79
CA THR A 374 -3.99 12.80 -6.03
C THR A 374 -3.76 11.97 -7.27
N LEU A 375 -2.82 12.37 -8.13
CA LEU A 375 -2.45 11.64 -9.34
C LEU A 375 -1.16 10.83 -9.13
N TYR A 376 -1.16 9.62 -9.67
CA TYR A 376 -0.05 8.69 -9.60
C TYR A 376 0.36 8.18 -10.98
N ASP A 377 1.64 7.93 -11.15
CA ASP A 377 2.21 7.24 -12.30
C ASP A 377 1.82 5.76 -12.24
N ASN A 378 1.28 5.21 -13.33
CA ASN A 378 0.75 3.83 -13.34
C ASN A 378 1.84 2.74 -13.28
N LEU A 379 3.10 3.07 -13.50
CA LEU A 379 4.21 2.12 -13.43
C LEU A 379 4.90 2.15 -12.08
N SER A 380 5.32 3.34 -11.62
CA SER A 380 5.97 3.51 -10.31
C SER A 380 4.98 3.48 -9.16
N ARG A 381 3.71 3.80 -9.41
CA ARG A 381 2.63 3.94 -8.43
C ARG A 381 2.92 5.03 -7.38
N GLY A 382 3.98 5.78 -7.60
CA GLY A 382 4.32 7.00 -6.86
C GLY A 382 3.54 8.22 -7.38
N PRO A 383 3.50 9.34 -6.63
CA PRO A 383 2.85 10.55 -7.08
C PRO A 383 3.53 11.10 -8.34
N LEU A 384 2.76 11.75 -9.21
CA LEU A 384 3.33 12.38 -10.40
C LEU A 384 4.31 13.49 -9.98
N ILE A 385 5.53 13.38 -10.44
CA ILE A 385 6.54 14.43 -10.27
C ILE A 385 6.66 15.17 -11.59
N THR A 386 6.19 16.41 -11.60
CA THR A 386 6.14 17.28 -12.78
C THR A 386 6.78 18.63 -12.47
N PRO A 387 7.09 19.46 -13.49
CA PRO A 387 7.58 20.83 -13.27
C PRO A 387 6.64 21.72 -12.45
N GLN A 388 5.32 21.42 -12.41
CA GLN A 388 4.36 22.12 -11.55
C GLN A 388 4.69 21.97 -10.05
N GLY A 389 5.37 20.87 -9.65
CA GLY A 389 5.68 20.61 -8.25
C GLY A 389 4.47 20.24 -7.38
N ALA A 390 3.33 19.87 -8.00
CA ALA A 390 2.11 19.44 -7.33
C ALA A 390 1.55 18.17 -8.02
N ALA A 391 1.02 17.26 -7.23
CA ALA A 391 0.37 16.03 -7.70
C ALA A 391 -1.03 15.87 -7.11
N ASP A 392 -1.50 16.84 -6.31
CA ASP A 392 -2.79 16.77 -5.63
C ASP A 392 -3.51 18.11 -5.57
N LEU A 393 -4.81 18.05 -5.34
CA LEU A 393 -5.66 19.14 -4.90
C LEU A 393 -6.49 18.69 -3.70
N SER A 394 -6.78 19.60 -2.80
CA SER A 394 -7.52 19.31 -1.57
C SER A 394 -8.47 20.45 -1.21
N SER A 395 -9.63 20.13 -0.65
CA SER A 395 -10.58 21.11 -0.12
C SER A 395 -10.03 21.91 1.07
N ARG A 396 -8.81 21.60 1.54
CA ARG A 396 -8.07 22.42 2.52
C ARG A 396 -7.22 23.51 1.91
N MET A 397 -7.06 23.54 0.58
CA MET A 397 -6.26 24.56 -0.09
C MET A 397 -7.00 25.91 -0.08
N PRO A 398 -6.40 26.98 0.42
CA PRO A 398 -7.09 28.28 0.54
C PRO A 398 -7.37 28.92 -0.81
N ASP A 399 -6.64 28.55 -1.85
CA ASP A 399 -6.76 29.03 -3.23
C ASP A 399 -7.60 28.11 -4.13
N LEU A 400 -8.24 27.05 -3.58
CA LEU A 400 -9.12 26.19 -4.34
C LEU A 400 -10.33 26.96 -4.84
N ALA A 401 -10.46 27.08 -6.15
CA ALA A 401 -11.54 27.83 -6.78
C ALA A 401 -12.81 26.98 -6.91
N SER A 402 -13.92 27.48 -6.39
CA SER A 402 -15.25 26.89 -6.56
C SER A 402 -16.09 27.60 -7.62
N ASN A 403 -17.02 26.89 -8.22
CA ASN A 403 -18.06 27.41 -9.10
C ASN A 403 -19.16 28.11 -8.28
N ALA A 404 -20.05 28.86 -8.96
CA ALA A 404 -21.15 29.56 -8.29
C ALA A 404 -22.14 28.63 -7.55
N ASP A 405 -22.25 27.36 -7.98
CA ASP A 405 -23.06 26.32 -7.35
C ASP A 405 -22.33 25.57 -6.22
N GLY A 406 -21.12 25.96 -5.89
CA GLY A 406 -20.27 25.31 -4.88
C GLY A 406 -19.56 24.06 -5.35
N SER A 407 -19.72 23.63 -6.60
CA SER A 407 -18.92 22.54 -7.19
C SER A 407 -17.49 22.99 -7.48
N VAL A 408 -16.57 22.03 -7.66
CA VAL A 408 -15.17 22.29 -7.99
C VAL A 408 -14.81 21.57 -9.27
N ASP A 409 -14.41 22.33 -10.31
CA ASP A 409 -13.82 21.73 -11.51
C ASP A 409 -12.32 21.56 -11.30
N VAL A 410 -11.82 20.35 -11.59
CA VAL A 410 -10.41 19.98 -11.57
C VAL A 410 -10.01 19.57 -12.97
N ASP A 411 -9.02 20.25 -13.51
CA ASP A 411 -8.45 19.97 -14.83
C ASP A 411 -7.16 19.15 -14.70
N PHE A 412 -6.94 18.26 -15.65
CA PHE A 412 -5.73 17.44 -15.75
C PHE A 412 -5.18 17.56 -17.18
N GLY A 413 -3.89 17.59 -17.35
CA GLY A 413 -3.27 17.63 -18.66
C GLY A 413 -1.81 18.07 -18.62
N PRO A 414 -1.05 17.85 -19.72
CA PRO A 414 0.36 18.22 -19.78
C PRO A 414 0.56 19.76 -19.80
N ILE A 415 -0.45 20.47 -20.31
CA ILE A 415 -0.48 21.93 -20.39
C ILE A 415 -1.75 22.38 -19.69
N ARG A 416 -1.66 23.49 -18.97
CA ARG A 416 -2.83 24.08 -18.26
C ARG A 416 -3.86 24.53 -19.29
N PRO A 417 -5.08 24.00 -19.30
CA PRO A 417 -6.13 24.45 -20.20
C PRO A 417 -6.50 25.92 -19.99
N ALA A 418 -6.91 26.60 -21.05
CA ALA A 418 -7.32 28.00 -20.96
C ALA A 418 -8.49 28.16 -19.97
N GLY A 419 -8.37 29.11 -19.04
CA GLY A 419 -9.36 29.38 -18.01
C GLY A 419 -9.42 28.34 -16.86
N ALA A 420 -8.59 27.31 -16.85
CA ALA A 420 -8.50 26.36 -15.75
C ALA A 420 -8.08 27.06 -14.46
N LYS A 421 -8.89 26.93 -13.41
CA LYS A 421 -8.61 27.49 -12.08
C LYS A 421 -7.84 26.50 -11.22
N ASN A 422 -8.31 25.26 -11.19
CA ASN A 422 -7.68 24.17 -10.45
C ASN A 422 -7.12 23.17 -11.49
N TRP A 423 -5.81 22.97 -11.52
CA TRP A 423 -5.16 22.11 -12.52
C TRP A 423 -4.02 21.31 -11.90
N ILE A 424 -3.93 20.03 -12.28
CA ILE A 424 -2.81 19.15 -11.95
C ILE A 424 -2.14 18.72 -13.26
N GLN A 425 -0.81 18.93 -13.33
CA GLN A 425 -0.02 18.59 -14.51
C GLN A 425 0.16 17.07 -14.63
N THR A 426 -0.04 16.56 -15.87
CA THR A 426 0.28 15.18 -16.26
C THR A 426 1.52 15.13 -17.16
N THR A 427 2.03 13.92 -17.46
CA THR A 427 3.24 13.74 -18.26
C THR A 427 2.93 13.01 -19.56
N PRO A 428 3.16 13.61 -20.75
CA PRO A 428 2.98 12.92 -22.02
C PRO A 428 3.77 11.61 -22.11
N GLY A 429 3.16 10.61 -22.77
CA GLY A 429 3.76 9.28 -22.94
C GLY A 429 3.70 8.39 -21.69
N LYS A 430 3.03 8.84 -20.62
CA LYS A 430 2.79 8.06 -19.40
C LYS A 430 1.30 7.90 -19.14
N GLY A 431 0.90 6.70 -18.72
CA GLY A 431 -0.40 6.49 -18.10
C GLY A 431 -0.40 6.98 -16.65
N TRP A 432 -1.56 7.31 -16.15
CA TRP A 432 -1.75 7.74 -14.78
C TRP A 432 -3.08 7.25 -14.24
N PHE A 433 -3.23 7.28 -12.92
CA PHE A 433 -4.50 7.03 -12.24
C PHE A 433 -4.69 8.01 -11.09
N ALA A 434 -5.91 8.16 -10.63
CA ALA A 434 -6.29 9.10 -9.59
C ALA A 434 -6.85 8.38 -8.37
N TYR A 435 -6.47 8.82 -7.17
CA TYR A 435 -7.22 8.52 -5.96
C TYR A 435 -7.98 9.75 -5.49
N PHE A 436 -9.30 9.59 -5.37
CA PHE A 436 -10.14 10.53 -4.64
C PHE A 436 -10.36 10.02 -3.22
N ARG A 437 -10.03 10.85 -2.23
CA ARG A 437 -10.08 10.48 -0.81
C ARG A 437 -11.12 11.31 -0.07
N PHE A 438 -11.98 10.62 0.68
CA PHE A 438 -12.89 11.24 1.64
C PHE A 438 -12.32 11.04 3.04
N TYR A 439 -12.12 12.13 3.79
CA TYR A 439 -11.66 12.08 5.17
C TYR A 439 -12.83 12.35 6.11
N GLY A 440 -13.21 11.32 6.90
CA GLY A 440 -14.43 11.31 7.68
C GLY A 440 -15.68 11.30 6.78
N PRO A 441 -15.88 10.26 5.94
CA PRO A 441 -17.01 10.19 5.02
C PRO A 441 -18.34 10.24 5.80
N THR A 442 -19.33 11.02 5.29
CA THR A 442 -20.61 11.20 5.94
C THR A 442 -21.73 10.41 5.24
N GLU A 443 -22.93 10.37 5.83
CA GLU A 443 -24.07 9.56 5.39
C GLU A 443 -24.35 9.64 3.88
N PRO A 444 -24.34 10.82 3.20
CA PRO A 444 -24.61 10.87 1.76
C PRO A 444 -23.66 10.07 0.88
N TYR A 445 -22.42 9.81 1.36
CA TYR A 445 -21.50 8.90 0.68
C TYR A 445 -21.98 7.45 0.79
N PHE A 446 -22.31 6.98 1.99
CA PHE A 446 -22.75 5.59 2.23
C PHE A 446 -24.08 5.28 1.56
N ALA A 447 -25.01 6.22 1.59
CA ALA A 447 -26.29 6.11 0.91
C ALA A 447 -26.21 6.30 -0.61
N LYS A 448 -25.01 6.63 -1.15
CA LYS A 448 -24.76 6.92 -2.58
C LYS A 448 -25.68 8.02 -3.16
N ILE A 449 -26.16 8.93 -2.32
CA ILE A 449 -26.98 10.09 -2.72
C ILE A 449 -26.08 11.13 -3.40
N TRP A 450 -24.85 11.33 -2.88
CA TRP A 450 -23.81 12.12 -3.52
C TRP A 450 -22.92 11.20 -4.34
N GLN A 451 -22.67 11.56 -5.59
CA GLN A 451 -21.84 10.76 -6.49
C GLN A 451 -20.77 11.63 -7.16
N LEU A 452 -19.52 11.17 -7.12
CA LEU A 452 -18.44 11.79 -7.85
C LEU A 452 -18.65 11.64 -9.36
N ASN A 453 -18.35 12.69 -10.13
CA ASN A 453 -18.42 12.61 -11.58
C ASN A 453 -17.17 11.92 -12.13
N ASP A 454 -17.33 11.24 -13.26
CA ASP A 454 -16.20 10.65 -13.98
C ASP A 454 -15.25 11.71 -14.54
N ILE A 455 -14.02 11.29 -14.78
CA ILE A 455 -13.01 12.06 -15.49
C ILE A 455 -13.37 12.06 -16.98
N THR A 456 -13.55 13.23 -17.58
CA THR A 456 -13.96 13.38 -18.97
C THR A 456 -12.88 14.03 -19.81
N THR A 457 -12.63 13.52 -21.03
CA THR A 457 -11.72 14.16 -21.97
C THR A 457 -12.25 15.53 -22.38
N ILE A 458 -11.40 16.54 -22.40
CA ILE A 458 -11.69 17.87 -22.94
C ILE A 458 -10.77 18.16 -24.12
N GLN A 459 -11.22 19.04 -25.03
CA GLN A 459 -10.32 19.57 -26.05
C GLN A 459 -9.33 20.55 -25.39
N PRO A 460 -8.07 20.59 -25.88
CA PRO A 460 -7.05 21.49 -25.36
C PRO A 460 -7.43 22.96 -25.42
#